data_a932c1032d15725e8e0403714247a798
#
_entry.id   a932c1032d15725e8e0403714247a798
#
_cell.length_a   1.000
_cell.length_b   1.000
_cell.length_c   1.000
_cell.angle_alpha   90.00
_cell.angle_beta   90.00
_cell.angle_gamma   90.00
#
_symmetry.space_group_name_H-M   'P 1'
#
loop_
_entity.id
_entity.type
_entity.pdbx_description
1 polymer ?
#
loop_
_entity_poly.entity_id
_entity_poly.type
_entity_poly.pdbx_seq_one_letter_code
_entity_poly.pdbx_strand_id
1 'polypeptide(L)'
;MFKSAEEREAGRREREAAEAGEQAARAEQARVAAEQRKRDAFMATPIGAATLGKEAGQAFFEVQLEVGGHTGSPGFGSTDGRRTTSSSAATLGEIEKLGWRLQHAGYYFMVTGETSTARVFMSGEATAVSGVTIGVYLFGNSAVSDSPA
;
A
#
# COMPACT_ATOMS: atom_id res chain seq x y z
N MET A 1 38.81 50.68 -13.31
CA MET A 1 38.61 50.02 -14.61
C MET A 1 37.13 49.66 -14.74
N PHE A 2 36.40 50.36 -15.59
CA PHE A 2 34.96 50.06 -15.78
C PHE A 2 34.84 48.98 -16.86
N LYS A 3 34.14 47.88 -16.53
CA LYS A 3 33.83 46.86 -17.53
C LYS A 3 32.97 47.48 -18.63
N SER A 4 33.24 47.12 -19.89
CA SER A 4 32.46 47.58 -21.04
C SER A 4 31.04 47.08 -20.99
N ALA A 5 30.11 47.72 -21.69
CA ALA A 5 28.71 47.27 -21.76
C ALA A 5 28.60 45.84 -22.31
N GLU A 6 29.45 45.49 -23.28
CA GLU A 6 29.52 44.14 -23.85
C GLU A 6 29.97 43.08 -22.86
N GLU A 7 30.95 43.37 -22.00
CA GLU A 7 31.39 42.41 -20.97
C GLU A 7 30.32 42.17 -19.89
N ARG A 8 29.51 43.17 -19.60
CA ARG A 8 28.39 43.02 -18.65
C ARG A 8 27.28 42.20 -19.27
N GLU A 9 26.99 42.38 -20.53
CA GLU A 9 25.96 41.63 -21.24
C GLU A 9 26.39 40.18 -21.46
N ALA A 10 27.63 39.91 -21.81
CA ALA A 10 28.18 38.56 -21.92
C ALA A 10 28.09 37.81 -20.57
N GLY A 11 28.50 38.47 -19.47
CA GLY A 11 28.44 37.90 -18.13
C GLY A 11 27.00 37.66 -17.64
N ARG A 12 26.02 38.45 -18.11
CA ARG A 12 24.58 38.17 -17.83
C ARG A 12 24.08 36.96 -18.58
N ARG A 13 24.37 36.86 -19.87
CA ARG A 13 23.98 35.71 -20.71
C ARG A 13 24.58 34.41 -20.18
N GLU A 14 25.81 34.46 -19.71
CA GLU A 14 26.49 33.31 -19.13
C GLU A 14 25.80 32.82 -17.82
N ARG A 15 25.42 33.76 -16.96
CA ARG A 15 24.68 33.46 -15.73
C ARG A 15 23.28 32.90 -16.04
N GLU A 16 22.55 33.54 -16.96
CA GLU A 16 21.21 33.05 -17.39
C GLU A 16 21.30 31.63 -17.97
N ALA A 17 22.33 31.34 -18.76
CA ALA A 17 22.56 30.01 -19.32
C ALA A 17 22.91 28.98 -18.23
N ALA A 18 23.74 29.37 -17.24
CA ALA A 18 24.09 28.53 -16.11
C ALA A 18 22.84 28.22 -15.22
N GLU A 19 22.06 29.26 -14.92
CA GLU A 19 20.82 29.10 -14.15
C GLU A 19 19.78 28.22 -14.88
N ALA A 20 19.64 28.42 -16.20
CA ALA A 20 18.77 27.56 -17.02
C ALA A 20 19.24 26.09 -17.02
N GLY A 21 20.56 25.87 -17.10
CA GLY A 21 21.16 24.54 -17.02
C GLY A 21 20.92 23.87 -15.66
N GLU A 22 21.09 24.61 -14.55
CA GLU A 22 20.79 24.09 -13.22
C GLU A 22 19.31 23.78 -13.02
N GLN A 23 18.41 24.64 -13.51
CA GLN A 23 16.97 24.41 -13.45
C GLN A 23 16.58 23.17 -14.23
N ALA A 24 17.13 22.98 -15.44
CA ALA A 24 16.88 21.79 -16.26
C ALA A 24 17.38 20.51 -15.57
N ALA A 25 18.57 20.56 -14.96
CA ALA A 25 19.11 19.42 -14.22
C ALA A 25 18.27 19.07 -12.97
N ARG A 26 17.81 20.08 -12.23
CA ARG A 26 16.90 19.89 -11.07
C ARG A 26 15.54 19.31 -11.51
N ALA A 27 14.99 19.79 -12.62
CA ALA A 27 13.73 19.28 -13.17
C ALA A 27 13.86 17.82 -13.60
N GLU A 28 14.96 17.45 -14.25
CA GLU A 28 15.23 16.07 -14.64
C GLU A 28 15.39 15.15 -13.43
N GLN A 29 16.15 15.57 -12.42
CA GLN A 29 16.30 14.82 -11.17
C GLN A 29 14.96 14.65 -10.46
N ALA A 30 14.11 15.68 -10.43
CA ALA A 30 12.78 15.60 -9.84
C ALA A 30 11.87 14.61 -10.61
N ARG A 31 11.97 14.59 -11.95
CA ARG A 31 11.24 13.65 -12.79
C ARG A 31 11.66 12.20 -12.51
N VAL A 32 12.95 11.91 -12.51
CA VAL A 32 13.49 10.57 -12.21
C VAL A 32 13.09 10.13 -10.82
N ALA A 33 13.20 11.01 -9.81
CA ALA A 33 12.78 10.71 -8.45
C ALA A 33 11.27 10.44 -8.34
N ALA A 34 10.45 11.16 -9.11
CA ALA A 34 9.01 10.94 -9.13
C ALA A 34 8.63 9.59 -9.78
N GLU A 35 9.31 9.20 -10.84
CA GLU A 35 9.12 7.89 -11.49
C GLU A 35 9.54 6.76 -10.56
N GLN A 36 10.68 6.91 -9.88
CA GLN A 36 11.13 5.92 -8.91
C GLN A 36 10.13 5.76 -7.76
N ARG A 37 9.62 6.85 -7.20
CA ARG A 37 8.58 6.79 -6.14
C ARG A 37 7.32 6.08 -6.61
N LYS A 38 6.87 6.30 -7.85
CA LYS A 38 5.71 5.59 -8.43
C LYS A 38 5.97 4.09 -8.54
N ARG A 39 7.16 3.71 -8.99
CA ARG A 39 7.58 2.32 -9.08
C ARG A 39 7.63 1.65 -7.70
N ASP A 40 8.26 2.32 -6.73
CA ASP A 40 8.36 1.80 -5.36
C ASP A 40 6.97 1.66 -4.72
N ALA A 41 6.09 2.65 -4.92
CA ALA A 41 4.72 2.59 -4.45
C ALA A 41 3.92 1.44 -5.09
N PHE A 42 4.11 1.17 -6.39
CA PHE A 42 3.49 0.02 -7.06
C PHE A 42 4.02 -1.29 -6.49
N MET A 43 5.34 -1.43 -6.30
CA MET A 43 5.96 -2.64 -5.77
C MET A 43 5.55 -2.93 -4.32
N ALA A 44 5.15 -1.91 -3.57
CA ALA A 44 4.59 -2.06 -2.23
C ALA A 44 3.12 -2.53 -2.22
N THR A 45 2.45 -2.56 -3.38
CA THR A 45 1.08 -3.10 -3.49
C THR A 45 1.10 -4.63 -3.52
N PRO A 46 -0.03 -5.29 -3.17
CA PRO A 46 -0.18 -6.74 -3.32
C PRO A 46 0.15 -7.26 -4.72
N ILE A 47 -0.24 -6.51 -5.75
CA ILE A 47 0.00 -6.86 -7.16
C ILE A 47 1.49 -6.71 -7.50
N GLY A 48 2.13 -5.63 -7.04
CA GLY A 48 3.56 -5.43 -7.21
C GLY A 48 4.40 -6.51 -6.52
N ALA A 49 4.03 -6.88 -5.29
CA ALA A 49 4.67 -7.97 -4.57
C ALA A 49 4.50 -9.32 -5.29
N ALA A 50 3.30 -9.60 -5.83
CA ALA A 50 3.05 -10.80 -6.63
C ALA A 50 3.89 -10.81 -7.92
N THR A 51 4.10 -9.66 -8.56
CA THR A 51 4.97 -9.52 -9.74
C THR A 51 6.41 -9.87 -9.39
N LEU A 52 6.95 -9.28 -8.31
CA LEU A 52 8.30 -9.57 -7.83
C LEU A 52 8.49 -11.05 -7.47
N GLY A 53 7.52 -11.65 -6.78
CA GLY A 53 7.55 -13.07 -6.45
C GLY A 53 7.60 -13.96 -7.69
N LYS A 54 6.86 -13.57 -8.75
CA LYS A 54 6.85 -14.27 -10.04
C LYS A 54 8.20 -14.16 -10.75
N GLU A 55 8.76 -12.96 -10.83
CA GLU A 55 10.08 -12.69 -11.43
C GLU A 55 11.21 -13.42 -10.68
N ALA A 56 11.08 -13.53 -9.35
CA ALA A 56 12.01 -14.30 -8.51
C ALA A 56 11.83 -15.82 -8.59
N GLY A 57 10.86 -16.33 -9.36
CA GLY A 57 10.59 -17.76 -9.51
C GLY A 57 10.05 -18.43 -8.25
N GLN A 58 9.39 -17.71 -7.35
CA GLN A 58 8.82 -18.27 -6.14
C GLN A 58 7.75 -19.31 -6.48
N ALA A 59 7.74 -20.42 -5.74
CA ALA A 59 6.75 -21.48 -5.88
C ALA A 59 5.39 -21.08 -5.27
N PHE A 60 5.43 -20.30 -4.19
CA PHE A 60 4.26 -19.82 -3.48
C PHE A 60 4.38 -18.33 -3.20
N PHE A 61 3.22 -17.67 -3.15
CA PHE A 61 3.06 -16.27 -2.79
C PHE A 61 1.90 -16.13 -1.80
N GLU A 62 2.13 -15.42 -0.72
CA GLU A 62 1.09 -15.12 0.27
C GLU A 62 0.77 -13.62 0.25
N VAL A 63 -0.51 -13.30 0.36
CA VAL A 63 -0.99 -11.94 0.55
C VAL A 63 -2.04 -11.87 1.63
N GLN A 64 -1.97 -10.81 2.43
CA GLN A 64 -2.96 -10.51 3.47
C GLN A 64 -3.71 -9.24 3.08
N LEU A 65 -5.04 -9.32 3.11
CA LEU A 65 -5.93 -8.22 2.73
C LEU A 65 -6.98 -8.01 3.81
N GLU A 66 -7.23 -6.75 4.15
CA GLU A 66 -8.36 -6.40 5.00
C GLU A 66 -9.67 -6.61 4.21
N VAL A 67 -10.52 -7.50 4.70
CA VAL A 67 -11.80 -7.85 4.05
C VAL A 67 -13.02 -7.40 4.84
N GLY A 68 -12.82 -6.86 6.02
CA GLY A 68 -13.90 -6.29 6.81
C GLY A 68 -13.43 -5.68 8.11
N GLY A 69 -14.25 -4.82 8.67
CA GLY A 69 -14.01 -4.18 9.96
C GLY A 69 -15.24 -4.22 10.84
N HIS A 70 -15.03 -4.25 12.14
CA HIS A 70 -16.05 -4.09 13.16
C HIS A 70 -15.64 -3.01 14.15
N THR A 71 -16.49 -2.03 14.34
CA THR A 71 -16.30 -0.99 15.35
C THR A 71 -17.39 -1.17 16.40
N GLY A 72 -17.00 -1.63 17.57
CA GLY A 72 -17.90 -1.75 18.71
C GLY A 72 -18.06 -0.39 19.39
N SER A 73 -19.29 -0.08 19.80
CA SER A 73 -19.61 1.07 20.66
C SER A 73 -20.39 0.57 21.87
N PRO A 74 -19.95 0.88 23.10
CA PRO A 74 -20.70 0.51 24.29
C PRO A 74 -21.94 1.39 24.39
N GLY A 75 -23.12 0.83 24.15
CA GLY A 75 -24.42 1.51 24.20
C GLY A 75 -25.26 1.11 25.41
N PHE A 76 -26.31 1.89 25.71
CA PHE A 76 -27.26 1.60 26.77
C PHE A 76 -28.16 0.45 26.35
N GLY A 77 -27.84 -0.78 26.78
CA GLY A 77 -28.66 -1.96 26.54
C GLY A 77 -28.34 -2.80 25.30
N SER A 78 -27.47 -2.35 24.41
CA SER A 78 -26.97 -3.13 23.28
C SER A 78 -25.54 -2.73 22.95
N THR A 79 -24.76 -3.68 22.44
CA THR A 79 -23.50 -3.39 21.76
C THR A 79 -23.83 -3.11 20.29
N ASP A 80 -24.05 -1.83 19.98
CA ASP A 80 -24.20 -1.41 18.59
C ASP A 80 -22.83 -1.39 17.93
N GLY A 81 -22.66 -2.22 16.89
CA GLY A 81 -21.43 -2.30 16.12
C GLY A 81 -21.68 -1.98 14.66
N ARG A 82 -20.83 -1.16 14.08
CA ARG A 82 -20.78 -0.95 12.63
C ARG A 82 -19.88 -2.00 12.00
N ARG A 83 -20.43 -2.79 11.09
CA ARG A 83 -19.65 -3.71 10.26
C ARG A 83 -19.42 -3.09 8.89
N THR A 84 -18.17 -3.08 8.45
CA THR A 84 -17.77 -2.74 7.08
C THR A 84 -17.26 -4.00 6.40
N THR A 85 -17.55 -4.13 5.10
CA THR A 85 -17.05 -5.22 4.27
C THR A 85 -16.37 -4.63 3.07
N SER A 86 -15.14 -5.06 2.78
CA SER A 86 -14.41 -4.73 1.56
C SER A 86 -14.20 -5.98 0.72
N SER A 87 -14.25 -5.83 -0.60
CA SER A 87 -14.03 -6.94 -1.52
C SER A 87 -12.58 -7.02 -1.92
N SER A 88 -11.96 -8.16 -1.68
CA SER A 88 -10.61 -8.49 -2.17
C SER A 88 -10.61 -9.11 -3.57
N ALA A 89 -11.77 -9.42 -4.13
CA ALA A 89 -11.90 -10.18 -5.38
C ALA A 89 -11.15 -9.55 -6.56
N ALA A 90 -11.19 -8.23 -6.71
CA ALA A 90 -10.47 -7.54 -7.77
C ALA A 90 -8.95 -7.73 -7.66
N THR A 91 -8.40 -7.53 -6.45
CA THR A 91 -6.96 -7.74 -6.20
C THR A 91 -6.55 -9.18 -6.43
N LEU A 92 -7.33 -10.15 -5.95
CA LEU A 92 -7.06 -11.57 -6.16
C LEU A 92 -7.11 -11.93 -7.64
N GLY A 93 -8.07 -11.39 -8.40
CA GLY A 93 -8.16 -11.58 -9.84
C GLY A 93 -6.98 -11.01 -10.61
N GLU A 94 -6.46 -9.84 -10.23
CA GLU A 94 -5.25 -9.28 -10.84
C GLU A 94 -4.00 -10.14 -10.53
N ILE A 95 -3.89 -10.68 -9.33
CA ILE A 95 -2.81 -11.61 -8.96
C ILE A 95 -2.89 -12.90 -9.81
N GLU A 96 -4.09 -13.44 -10.04
CA GLU A 96 -4.27 -14.62 -10.89
C GLU A 96 -3.89 -14.36 -12.37
N LYS A 97 -4.15 -13.16 -12.88
CA LYS A 97 -3.72 -12.76 -14.24
C LYS A 97 -2.19 -12.78 -14.43
N LEU A 98 -1.43 -12.63 -13.35
CA LEU A 98 0.03 -12.79 -13.37
C LEU A 98 0.50 -14.25 -13.45
N GLY A 99 -0.45 -15.22 -13.48
CA GLY A 99 -0.15 -16.66 -13.55
C GLY A 99 0.03 -17.32 -12.18
N TRP A 100 -0.46 -16.69 -11.14
CA TRP A 100 -0.65 -17.29 -9.83
C TRP A 100 -1.99 -18.04 -9.78
N ARG A 101 -2.10 -19.08 -8.96
CA ARG A 101 -3.34 -19.82 -8.72
C ARG A 101 -3.64 -19.86 -7.24
N LEU A 102 -4.82 -19.39 -6.86
CA LEU A 102 -5.27 -19.47 -5.47
C LEU A 102 -5.34 -20.92 -5.01
N GLN A 103 -4.60 -21.26 -3.97
CA GLN A 103 -4.53 -22.60 -3.38
C GLN A 103 -5.36 -22.69 -2.10
N HIS A 104 -5.26 -21.63 -1.28
CA HIS A 104 -5.91 -21.61 0.03
C HIS A 104 -6.30 -20.20 0.40
N ALA A 105 -7.41 -20.07 1.14
CA ALA A 105 -7.84 -18.84 1.78
C ALA A 105 -8.22 -19.12 3.23
N GLY A 106 -7.70 -18.30 4.13
CA GLY A 106 -8.02 -18.32 5.56
C GLY A 106 -8.43 -16.93 6.03
N TYR A 107 -9.07 -16.85 7.17
CA TYR A 107 -9.48 -15.58 7.75
C TYR A 107 -9.22 -15.57 9.26
N TYR A 108 -8.78 -14.43 9.76
CA TYR A 108 -8.70 -14.21 11.20
C TYR A 108 -9.19 -12.81 11.54
N PHE A 109 -9.66 -12.65 12.78
CA PHE A 109 -10.06 -11.36 13.30
C PHE A 109 -8.95 -10.80 14.19
N MET A 110 -8.53 -9.59 13.87
CA MET A 110 -7.51 -8.86 14.63
C MET A 110 -8.19 -7.74 15.42
N VAL A 111 -8.10 -7.82 16.74
CA VAL A 111 -8.60 -6.78 17.65
C VAL A 111 -7.71 -5.55 17.53
N THR A 112 -8.30 -4.40 17.22
CA THR A 112 -7.60 -3.11 17.09
C THR A 112 -7.89 -2.15 18.23
N GLY A 113 -8.95 -2.41 19.01
CA GLY A 113 -9.31 -1.60 20.17
C GLY A 113 -10.37 -2.27 21.01
N GLU A 114 -10.34 -1.94 22.30
CA GLU A 114 -11.31 -2.36 23.29
C GLU A 114 -11.73 -1.12 24.09
N THR A 115 -13.03 -0.89 24.21
CA THR A 115 -13.57 0.22 25.00
C THR A 115 -14.51 -0.35 26.04
N SER A 116 -14.19 -0.13 27.31
CA SER A 116 -15.06 -0.49 28.43
C SER A 116 -15.69 0.74 29.05
N THR A 117 -16.95 0.64 29.42
CA THR A 117 -17.68 1.68 30.15
C THR A 117 -18.20 1.11 31.46
N ALA A 118 -17.68 1.62 32.59
CA ALA A 118 -18.21 1.31 33.90
C ALA A 118 -19.62 1.93 34.05
N ARG A 119 -20.62 1.11 34.31
CA ARG A 119 -21.99 1.56 34.61
C ARG A 119 -22.09 1.97 36.06
N VAL A 120 -22.33 3.24 36.34
CA VAL A 120 -22.38 3.81 37.68
C VAL A 120 -23.59 3.32 38.51
N PHE A 121 -24.62 2.77 37.83
CA PHE A 121 -25.90 2.39 38.51
C PHE A 121 -26.35 0.95 38.31
N MET A 122 -25.61 0.12 37.58
CA MET A 122 -25.89 -1.31 37.40
C MET A 122 -24.59 -2.10 37.48
N SER A 123 -24.57 -3.19 38.27
CA SER A 123 -23.44 -4.11 38.31
C SER A 123 -23.21 -4.78 36.97
N GLY A 124 -22.24 -4.31 36.21
CA GLY A 124 -21.82 -4.88 34.92
C GLY A 124 -20.97 -3.90 34.12
N GLU A 125 -19.86 -4.39 33.65
CA GLU A 125 -18.98 -3.71 32.70
C GLU A 125 -19.43 -4.07 31.28
N ALA A 126 -19.72 -3.10 30.45
CA ALA A 126 -19.99 -3.33 29.04
C ALA A 126 -18.71 -3.07 28.25
N THR A 127 -18.14 -4.11 27.69
CA THR A 127 -16.96 -4.06 26.85
C THR A 127 -17.37 -4.15 25.38
N ALA A 128 -16.91 -3.20 24.57
CA ALA A 128 -17.06 -3.22 23.14
C ALA A 128 -15.69 -3.42 22.48
N VAL A 129 -15.62 -4.39 21.58
CA VAL A 129 -14.39 -4.75 20.87
C VAL A 129 -14.48 -4.23 19.43
N SER A 130 -13.43 -3.56 18.99
CA SER A 130 -13.23 -3.13 17.62
C SER A 130 -12.11 -3.94 16.98
N GLY A 131 -12.22 -4.24 15.71
CA GLY A 131 -11.20 -4.99 15.01
C GLY A 131 -11.45 -5.10 13.51
N VAL A 132 -10.50 -5.69 12.84
CA VAL A 132 -10.52 -5.93 11.41
C VAL A 132 -10.44 -7.42 11.10
N THR A 133 -11.11 -7.86 10.04
CA THR A 133 -10.99 -9.21 9.52
C THR A 133 -9.95 -9.19 8.41
N ILE A 134 -8.91 -9.99 8.57
CA ILE A 134 -7.84 -10.15 7.58
C ILE A 134 -8.07 -11.48 6.85
N GLY A 135 -8.11 -11.42 5.53
CA GLY A 135 -8.04 -12.59 4.67
C GLY A 135 -6.58 -12.88 4.32
N VAL A 136 -6.16 -14.12 4.53
CA VAL A 136 -4.84 -14.63 4.15
C VAL A 136 -5.05 -15.54 2.94
N TYR A 137 -4.36 -15.24 1.85
CA TYR A 137 -4.50 -15.93 0.58
C TYR A 137 -3.16 -16.49 0.14
N LEU A 138 -3.09 -17.80 -0.01
CA LEU A 138 -1.91 -18.50 -0.51
C LEU A 138 -2.11 -18.85 -1.98
N PHE A 139 -1.16 -18.45 -2.80
CA PHE A 139 -1.12 -18.74 -4.23
C PHE A 139 0.04 -19.66 -4.57
N GLY A 140 -0.18 -20.61 -5.47
CA GLY A 140 0.85 -21.43 -6.11
C GLY A 140 1.21 -20.86 -7.50
N ASN A 141 2.47 -20.98 -7.85
CA ASN A 141 2.96 -20.61 -9.18
C ASN A 141 2.60 -21.70 -10.19
N SER A 142 1.71 -21.41 -11.14
CA SER A 142 1.26 -22.38 -12.14
C SER A 142 2.41 -22.93 -13.02
N ALA A 143 3.46 -22.11 -13.23
CA ALA A 143 4.60 -22.54 -14.05
C ALA A 143 5.52 -23.56 -13.35
N VAL A 144 5.48 -23.65 -12.01
CA VAL A 144 6.31 -24.58 -11.21
C VAL A 144 5.55 -25.88 -10.94
N SER A 145 4.21 -25.84 -10.92
CA SER A 145 3.36 -27.00 -10.62
C SER A 145 3.29 -28.02 -11.77
N ASP A 146 3.63 -27.62 -13.00
CA ASP A 146 3.59 -28.47 -14.21
C ASP A 146 4.93 -29.15 -14.55
N SER A 147 5.93 -29.11 -13.65
CA SER A 147 7.18 -29.83 -13.88
C SER A 147 6.99 -31.31 -13.49
N PRO A 148 6.94 -32.26 -14.44
CA PRO A 148 6.85 -33.68 -14.12
C PRO A 148 8.09 -34.11 -13.34
N ALA A 149 7.86 -34.85 -12.24
CA ALA A 149 8.90 -35.49 -11.44
C ALA A 149 9.63 -36.58 -12.24
#